data_b8a5d47dfb15fe370a1bd728ab787814
#
_entry.id   b8a5d47dfb15fe370a1bd728ab787814
#
_cell.length_a   1.000
_cell.length_b   1.000
_cell.length_c   1.000
_cell.angle_alpha   90.00
_cell.angle_beta   90.00
_cell.angle_gamma   90.00
#
_symmetry.space_group_name_H-M   'P 1'
#
loop_
_entity.id
_entity.type
_entity.pdbx_description
1 polymer ?
#
loop_
_entity_poly.entity_id
_entity_poly.type
_entity_poly.pdbx_seq_one_letter_code
_entity_poly.pdbx_strand_id
1 'polypeptide(L)'
;MGIRGELFSTRILLQNRTYFFNVKENRLGDLYLNIVESKNRETGGFERQSVILFAEDLPEFLQGFDEALKVLEKAHRERNR
;
A
#
# COMPACT_ATOMS: atom_id res chain seq x y z
N MET A 1 -26.24 10.06 -6.90
CA MET A 1 -25.27 10.73 -6.07
C MET A 1 -24.12 9.82 -5.76
N GLY A 2 -22.93 10.27 -6.04
CA GLY A 2 -21.77 9.47 -5.73
C GLY A 2 -21.46 9.52 -4.25
N ILE A 3 -20.97 8.42 -3.73
CA ILE A 3 -20.45 8.39 -2.37
C ILE A 3 -18.96 8.68 -2.47
N ARG A 4 -18.59 9.79 -1.85
CA ARG A 4 -17.19 10.12 -1.78
C ARG A 4 -16.55 9.30 -0.68
N GLY A 5 -15.27 9.08 -0.80
CA GLY A 5 -14.55 8.28 0.15
C GLY A 5 -14.11 6.98 -0.47
N GLU A 6 -14.49 5.88 0.13
CA GLU A 6 -13.96 4.58 -0.29
C GLU A 6 -14.71 4.03 -1.48
N LEU A 7 -14.00 3.80 -2.59
CA LEU A 7 -14.55 3.17 -3.78
C LEU A 7 -14.27 1.68 -3.83
N PHE A 8 -13.19 1.24 -3.21
CA PHE A 8 -12.76 -0.15 -3.22
C PHE A 8 -11.78 -0.37 -2.10
N SER A 9 -11.82 -1.54 -1.50
CA SER A 9 -10.87 -1.89 -0.46
C SER A 9 -10.59 -3.37 -0.52
N THR A 10 -9.32 -3.72 -0.33
CA THR A 10 -8.93 -5.12 -0.17
C THR A 10 -7.81 -5.17 0.85
N ARG A 11 -7.52 -6.37 1.32
CA ARG A 11 -6.46 -6.51 2.33
C ARG A 11 -5.72 -7.81 2.13
N ILE A 12 -4.48 -7.81 2.60
CA ILE A 12 -3.63 -8.98 2.59
C ILE A 12 -3.20 -9.27 4.02
N LEU A 13 -3.54 -10.45 4.49
CA LEU A 13 -3.22 -10.86 5.86
C LEU A 13 -1.93 -11.67 5.84
N LEU A 14 -0.92 -11.19 6.54
CA LEU A 14 0.32 -11.90 6.72
C LEU A 14 0.46 -12.26 8.19
N GLN A 15 1.51 -12.97 8.53
CA GLN A 15 1.62 -13.55 9.86
C GLN A 15 1.52 -12.51 10.97
N ASN A 16 2.24 -11.40 10.85
CA ASN A 16 2.17 -10.37 11.90
C ASN A 16 1.90 -8.98 11.34
N ARG A 17 1.47 -8.91 10.08
CA ARG A 17 1.14 -7.64 9.42
C ARG A 17 -0.08 -7.82 8.56
N THR A 18 -0.82 -6.74 8.41
CA THR A 18 -1.91 -6.67 7.47
C THR A 18 -1.72 -5.44 6.60
N TYR A 19 -1.88 -5.61 5.30
CA TYR A 19 -1.82 -4.49 4.36
C TYR A 19 -3.21 -4.25 3.81
N PHE A 20 -3.63 -2.99 3.84
CA PHE A 20 -4.91 -2.57 3.28
C PHE A 20 -4.63 -1.72 2.05
N PHE A 21 -5.39 -1.98 0.98
CA PHE A 21 -5.32 -1.20 -0.24
C PHE A 21 -6.68 -0.59 -0.46
N ASN A 22 -6.77 0.73 -0.28
CA ASN A 22 -8.05 1.42 -0.33
C ASN A 22 -8.03 2.44 -1.45
N VAL A 23 -8.96 2.31 -2.39
CA VAL A 23 -9.12 3.30 -3.44
C VAL A 23 -10.16 4.30 -2.97
N LYS A 24 -9.79 5.57 -2.97
CA LYS A 24 -10.64 6.61 -2.38
C LYS A 24 -10.72 7.82 -3.28
N GLU A 25 -11.71 8.64 -3.01
CA GLU A 25 -11.92 9.92 -3.70
C GLU A 25 -12.06 11.00 -2.65
N ASN A 26 -11.33 12.12 -2.82
CA ASN A 26 -11.46 13.22 -1.88
C ASN A 26 -12.58 14.17 -2.31
N ARG A 27 -12.79 15.25 -1.55
CA ARG A 27 -13.87 16.17 -1.82
C ARG A 27 -13.75 16.87 -3.16
N LEU A 28 -12.53 17.02 -3.66
CA LEU A 28 -12.29 17.68 -4.93
C LEU A 28 -12.45 16.75 -6.11
N GLY A 29 -12.71 15.47 -5.86
CA GLY A 29 -12.86 14.50 -6.91
C GLY A 29 -11.56 13.84 -7.31
N ASP A 30 -10.49 14.08 -6.58
CA ASP A 30 -9.20 13.43 -6.86
C ASP A 30 -9.23 12.00 -6.37
N LEU A 31 -8.76 11.11 -7.23
CA LEU A 31 -8.67 9.69 -6.88
C LEU A 31 -7.30 9.37 -6.34
N TYR A 32 -7.25 8.54 -5.34
CA TYR A 32 -5.96 8.14 -4.77
C TYR A 32 -6.04 6.73 -4.17
N LEU A 33 -4.88 6.13 -4.06
CA LEU A 33 -4.71 4.84 -3.40
C LEU A 33 -4.09 5.09 -2.04
N ASN A 34 -4.73 4.55 -1.02
CA ASN A 34 -4.23 4.61 0.35
C ASN A 34 -3.77 3.21 0.74
N ILE A 35 -2.48 3.05 1.01
CA ILE A 35 -1.93 1.78 1.44
C ILE A 35 -1.61 1.90 2.93
N VAL A 36 -2.19 1.01 3.72
CA VAL A 36 -2.00 1.02 5.17
C VAL A 36 -1.32 -0.28 5.58
N GLU A 37 -0.25 -0.14 6.35
CA GLU A 37 0.40 -1.28 6.99
C GLU A 37 0.03 -1.26 8.46
N SER A 38 -0.52 -2.38 8.94
CA SER A 38 -0.86 -2.54 10.35
C SER A 38 -0.02 -3.69 10.89
N LYS A 39 0.79 -3.41 11.89
CA LYS A 39 1.70 -4.40 12.46
C LYS A 39 1.37 -4.63 13.91
N ASN A 40 1.33 -5.90 14.32
CA ASN A 40 1.14 -6.24 15.71
C ASN A 40 2.38 -5.90 16.53
N ARG A 41 2.16 -5.30 17.69
CA ARG A 41 3.24 -5.04 18.61
C ARG A 41 3.33 -6.16 19.63
N GLU A 42 4.55 -6.49 20.02
CA GLU A 42 4.75 -7.50 21.05
C GLU A 42 4.18 -7.06 22.38
N THR A 43 4.20 -5.75 22.64
CA THR A 43 3.68 -5.21 23.88
C THR A 43 2.18 -4.99 23.86
N GLY A 44 1.52 -5.39 22.77
CA GLY A 44 0.10 -5.19 22.61
C GLY A 44 -0.22 -4.01 21.73
N GLY A 45 -1.39 -4.05 21.09
CA GLY A 45 -1.82 -2.99 20.20
C GLY A 45 -1.23 -3.13 18.82
N PHE A 46 -1.46 -2.11 18.01
CA PHE A 46 -1.05 -2.10 16.60
C PHE A 46 -0.25 -0.85 16.32
N GLU A 47 0.69 -0.99 15.43
CA GLU A 47 1.43 0.12 14.86
C GLU A 47 1.02 0.25 13.41
N ARG A 48 0.58 1.44 12.98
CA ARG A 48 0.07 1.65 11.64
C ARG A 48 0.86 2.71 10.92
N GLN A 49 1.06 2.49 9.63
CA GLN A 49 1.68 3.47 8.76
C GLN A 49 0.91 3.47 7.46
N SER A 50 0.88 4.61 6.78
CA SER A 50 0.14 4.69 5.55
C SER A 50 0.85 5.54 4.52
N VAL A 51 0.52 5.27 3.25
CA VAL A 51 1.03 6.00 2.11
C VAL A 51 -0.16 6.38 1.25
N ILE A 52 -0.12 7.59 0.70
CA ILE A 52 -1.17 8.06 -0.19
C ILE A 52 -0.56 8.34 -1.55
N LEU A 53 -1.14 7.74 -2.58
CA LEU A 53 -0.70 7.87 -3.95
C LEU A 53 -1.84 8.42 -4.79
N PHE A 54 -1.66 9.65 -5.30
CA PHE A 54 -2.67 10.18 -6.19
C PHE A 54 -2.56 9.55 -7.56
N ALA A 55 -3.70 9.41 -8.24
CA ALA A 55 -3.74 8.73 -9.53
C ALA A 55 -2.78 9.35 -10.54
N GLU A 56 -2.63 10.65 -10.50
CA GLU A 56 -1.77 11.34 -11.45
C GLU A 56 -0.30 11.04 -11.26
N ASP A 57 0.09 10.58 -10.08
CA ASP A 57 1.49 10.27 -9.76
C ASP A 57 1.83 8.80 -9.96
N LEU A 58 0.86 7.98 -10.36
CA LEU A 58 1.09 6.55 -10.47
C LEU A 58 2.18 6.15 -11.46
N PRO A 59 2.26 6.76 -12.65
CA PRO A 59 3.29 6.31 -13.59
C PRO A 59 4.71 6.39 -13.01
N GLU A 60 5.03 7.50 -12.38
CA GLU A 60 6.34 7.67 -11.78
C GLU A 60 6.54 6.77 -10.58
N PHE A 61 5.50 6.66 -9.75
CA PHE A 61 5.60 5.78 -8.59
C PHE A 61 5.81 4.34 -9.02
N LEU A 62 5.05 3.87 -10.00
CA LEU A 62 5.15 2.48 -10.44
C LEU A 62 6.50 2.19 -11.05
N GLN A 63 7.10 3.16 -11.73
CA GLN A 63 8.42 2.96 -12.28
C GLN A 63 9.44 2.72 -11.17
N GLY A 64 9.43 3.57 -10.14
CA GLY A 64 10.35 3.40 -9.03
C GLY A 64 10.09 2.12 -8.25
N PHE A 65 8.82 1.81 -8.04
CA PHE A 65 8.44 0.60 -7.36
C PHE A 65 8.94 -0.64 -8.10
N ASP A 66 8.73 -0.66 -9.43
CA ASP A 66 9.15 -1.79 -10.25
C ASP A 66 10.66 -1.98 -10.21
N GLU A 67 11.41 -0.88 -10.28
CA GLU A 67 12.86 -0.98 -10.22
C GLU A 67 13.34 -1.53 -8.88
N ALA A 68 12.76 -1.03 -7.80
CA ALA A 68 13.14 -1.50 -6.47
C ALA A 68 12.75 -2.95 -6.27
N LEU A 69 11.59 -3.33 -6.78
CA LEU A 69 11.10 -4.69 -6.62
C LEU A 69 12.01 -5.68 -7.33
N LYS A 70 12.47 -5.33 -8.53
CA LYS A 70 13.38 -6.21 -9.28
C LYS A 70 14.68 -6.44 -8.54
N VAL A 71 15.23 -5.38 -7.94
CA VAL A 71 16.46 -5.52 -7.17
C VAL A 71 16.22 -6.37 -5.93
N LEU A 72 15.09 -6.13 -5.26
CA LEU A 72 14.76 -6.89 -4.06
C LEU A 72 14.60 -8.38 -4.37
N GLU A 73 13.89 -8.69 -5.44
CA GLU A 73 13.64 -10.09 -5.80
C GLU A 73 14.93 -10.79 -6.17
N LYS A 74 15.81 -10.11 -6.91
CA LYS A 74 17.08 -10.68 -7.28
C LYS A 74 17.94 -10.98 -6.05
N ALA A 75 18.05 -10.00 -5.16
CA ALA A 75 18.84 -10.16 -3.95
C ALA A 75 18.29 -11.28 -3.08
N HIS A 76 16.98 -11.39 -3.00
CA HIS A 76 16.33 -12.42 -2.21
C HIS A 76 16.64 -13.80 -2.76
N ARG A 77 16.55 -13.97 -4.08
CA ARG A 77 16.87 -15.26 -4.71
C ARG A 77 18.32 -15.64 -4.46
N GLU A 78 19.22 -14.67 -4.58
CA GLU A 78 20.64 -14.96 -4.42
C GLU A 78 20.99 -15.35 -2.99
N ARG A 79 20.28 -14.79 -2.02
CA ARG A 79 20.55 -15.11 -0.62
C ARG A 79 19.94 -16.42 -0.18
N ASN A 80 18.96 -16.91 -0.91
CA ASN A 80 18.25 -18.15 -0.53
C ASN A 80 18.70 -19.35 -1.32
N ARG A 81 19.88 -19.31 -1.89
CA ARG A 81 20.42 -20.44 -2.66
C ARG A 81 21.06 -21.44 -1.74
#